data_2f5595f0a7b253074843764630af37ff
#
_entry.id   2f5595f0a7b253074843764630af37ff
#
_cell.length_a   1.000
_cell.length_b   1.000
_cell.length_c   1.000
_cell.angle_alpha   90.00
_cell.angle_beta   90.00
_cell.angle_gamma   90.00
#
_symmetry.space_group_name_H-M   'P 1'
#
loop_
_entity.id
_entity.type
_entity.pdbx_description
1 polymer ?
#
loop_
_entity_poly.entity_id
_entity_poly.type
_entity_poly.pdbx_seq_one_letter_code
_entity_poly.pdbx_strand_id
1 'polypeptide(L)'
;MKEILDFLRDLEKNNNRKWFSTNKERYQEVLKKWNALCESLITEIGRFDKDIAPLTIKDCTYRIYRDTRFSKDKSPYKTHFGVFLAKGGKKSMHAGYYFHIGAGNSSEYPHAHMLASGNYCYDNKAIKILHEDISDEWETFSTSILGKVNSLFSPDMEGALKRVPREYDPNAPYDAYDESDDTQQNANSGFLKGVGR
;
A
#
# COMPACT_ATOMS: atom_id res chain seq x y z
N MET A 1 -13.78 -6.90 -13.83
CA MET A 1 -12.42 -7.28 -13.38
C MET A 1 -11.56 -7.85 -14.51
N LYS A 2 -12.01 -8.88 -15.23
CA LYS A 2 -11.23 -9.54 -16.29
C LYS A 2 -10.66 -8.56 -17.34
N GLU A 3 -11.48 -7.67 -17.88
CA GLU A 3 -11.05 -6.70 -18.90
C GLU A 3 -9.94 -5.74 -18.40
N ILE A 4 -9.96 -5.38 -17.12
CA ILE A 4 -8.91 -4.55 -16.52
C ILE A 4 -7.60 -5.34 -16.52
N LEU A 5 -7.62 -6.59 -16.09
CA LEU A 5 -6.45 -7.46 -16.04
C LEU A 5 -5.89 -7.75 -17.45
N ASP A 6 -6.77 -8.03 -18.40
CA ASP A 6 -6.36 -8.30 -19.78
C ASP A 6 -5.70 -7.05 -20.42
N PHE A 7 -6.24 -5.85 -20.16
CA PHE A 7 -5.60 -4.60 -20.60
C PHE A 7 -4.22 -4.40 -19.94
N LEU A 8 -4.09 -4.62 -18.63
CA LEU A 8 -2.82 -4.44 -17.93
C LEU A 8 -1.75 -5.44 -18.39
N ARG A 9 -2.14 -6.70 -18.67
CA ARG A 9 -1.24 -7.72 -19.22
C ARG A 9 -0.75 -7.37 -20.63
N ASP A 10 -1.65 -6.85 -21.47
CA ASP A 10 -1.27 -6.40 -22.80
C ASP A 10 -0.39 -5.15 -22.74
N LEU A 11 -0.66 -4.22 -21.82
CA LEU A 11 0.16 -3.05 -21.57
C LEU A 11 1.56 -3.43 -21.06
N GLU A 12 1.68 -4.43 -20.19
CA GLU A 12 2.97 -4.93 -19.70
C GLU A 12 3.86 -5.42 -20.83
N LYS A 13 3.29 -6.18 -21.78
CA LYS A 13 4.00 -6.68 -22.97
C LYS A 13 4.36 -5.58 -23.99
N ASN A 14 3.62 -4.49 -24.00
CA ASN A 14 3.68 -3.43 -25.01
C ASN A 14 3.82 -2.04 -24.39
N ASN A 15 4.62 -1.88 -23.34
CA ASN A 15 4.70 -0.66 -22.56
C ASN A 15 5.43 0.48 -23.30
N ASN A 16 4.78 1.03 -24.34
CA ASN A 16 5.28 2.14 -25.13
C ASN A 16 4.14 3.09 -25.55
N ARG A 17 4.52 4.33 -25.91
CA ARG A 17 3.55 5.38 -26.25
C ARG A 17 2.72 5.07 -27.49
N LYS A 18 3.30 4.40 -28.49
CA LYS A 18 2.62 4.08 -29.76
C LYS A 18 1.47 3.11 -29.50
N TRP A 19 1.75 2.01 -28.81
CA TRP A 19 0.73 1.02 -28.45
C TRP A 19 -0.38 1.63 -27.58
N PHE A 20 0.00 2.43 -26.57
CA PHE A 20 -0.96 3.07 -25.69
C PHE A 20 -1.88 4.04 -26.43
N SER A 21 -1.33 4.82 -27.38
CA SER A 21 -2.11 5.73 -28.22
C SER A 21 -3.15 4.97 -29.05
N THR A 22 -2.76 3.85 -29.65
CA THR A 22 -3.66 3.00 -30.46
C THR A 22 -4.76 2.35 -29.57
N ASN A 23 -4.45 2.05 -28.30
CA ASN A 23 -5.38 1.41 -27.36
C ASN A 23 -6.05 2.42 -26.39
N LYS A 24 -6.07 3.70 -26.72
CA LYS A 24 -6.55 4.76 -25.85
C LYS A 24 -8.03 4.62 -25.49
N GLU A 25 -8.88 4.23 -26.43
CA GLU A 25 -10.31 4.00 -26.20
C GLU A 25 -10.51 2.83 -25.23
N ARG A 26 -9.83 1.72 -25.46
CA ARG A 26 -9.84 0.57 -24.54
C ARG A 26 -9.38 0.97 -23.12
N TYR A 27 -8.35 1.81 -23.02
CA TYR A 27 -7.92 2.36 -21.73
C TYR A 27 -9.02 3.16 -21.04
N GLN A 28 -9.76 4.02 -21.78
CA GLN A 28 -10.83 4.81 -21.20
C GLN A 28 -11.97 3.95 -20.65
N GLU A 29 -12.34 2.89 -21.34
CA GLU A 29 -13.34 1.94 -20.85
C GLU A 29 -12.89 1.20 -19.60
N VAL A 30 -11.65 0.73 -19.59
CA VAL A 30 -11.04 0.08 -18.43
C VAL A 30 -10.94 1.04 -17.25
N LEU A 31 -10.54 2.28 -17.48
CA LEU A 31 -10.49 3.32 -16.46
C LEU A 31 -11.87 3.61 -15.86
N LYS A 32 -12.92 3.64 -16.68
CA LYS A 32 -14.30 3.80 -16.20
C LYS A 32 -14.71 2.67 -15.25
N LYS A 33 -14.36 1.42 -15.60
CA LYS A 33 -14.63 0.24 -14.75
C LYS A 33 -13.82 0.28 -13.46
N TRP A 34 -12.57 0.69 -13.53
CA TRP A 34 -11.72 0.88 -12.36
C TRP A 34 -12.29 1.97 -11.43
N ASN A 35 -12.71 3.09 -11.97
CA ASN A 35 -13.29 4.17 -11.21
C ASN A 35 -14.59 3.74 -10.50
N ALA A 36 -15.46 2.99 -11.17
CA ALA A 36 -16.66 2.45 -10.55
C ALA A 36 -16.36 1.51 -9.36
N LEU A 37 -15.30 0.69 -9.48
CA LEU A 37 -14.83 -0.12 -8.35
C LEU A 37 -14.32 0.77 -7.20
N CYS A 38 -13.55 1.82 -7.50
CA CYS A 38 -13.07 2.75 -6.48
C CYS A 38 -14.21 3.48 -5.77
N GLU A 39 -15.24 3.90 -6.49
CA GLU A 39 -16.46 4.49 -5.91
C GLU A 39 -17.15 3.52 -4.95
N SER A 40 -17.27 2.26 -5.34
CA SER A 40 -17.83 1.22 -4.47
C SER A 40 -16.99 1.03 -3.21
N LEU A 41 -15.65 1.02 -3.32
CA LEU A 41 -14.75 0.91 -2.16
C LEU A 41 -14.90 2.12 -1.22
N ILE A 42 -14.96 3.35 -1.76
CA ILE A 42 -15.17 4.57 -0.96
C ILE A 42 -16.51 4.46 -0.21
N THR A 43 -17.57 4.04 -0.90
CA THR A 43 -18.90 3.90 -0.32
C THR A 43 -18.92 2.85 0.79
N GLU A 44 -18.41 1.65 0.53
CA GLU A 44 -18.47 0.53 1.49
C GLU A 44 -17.60 0.79 2.71
N ILE A 45 -16.36 1.26 2.52
CA ILE A 45 -15.46 1.61 3.62
C ILE A 45 -16.01 2.81 4.40
N GLY A 46 -16.55 3.81 3.71
CA GLY A 46 -17.17 4.99 4.33
C GLY A 46 -18.37 4.71 5.24
N ARG A 47 -18.95 3.48 5.18
CA ARG A 47 -20.01 3.07 6.10
C ARG A 47 -19.49 2.90 7.54
N PHE A 48 -18.27 2.39 7.70
CA PHE A 48 -17.66 2.17 9.01
C PHE A 48 -16.52 3.15 9.32
N ASP A 49 -15.82 3.69 8.32
CA ASP A 49 -14.80 4.73 8.46
C ASP A 49 -15.30 6.06 7.88
N LYS A 50 -15.70 6.97 8.78
CA LYS A 50 -16.33 8.25 8.40
C LYS A 50 -15.36 9.23 7.75
N ASP A 51 -14.06 9.06 7.95
CA ASP A 51 -13.04 9.88 7.30
C ASP A 51 -12.89 9.55 5.80
N ILE A 52 -13.36 8.38 5.37
CA ILE A 52 -13.33 7.95 3.96
C ILE A 52 -14.59 8.40 3.19
N ALA A 53 -15.74 8.51 3.86
CA ALA A 53 -17.01 8.84 3.21
C ALA A 53 -16.99 10.10 2.33
N PRO A 54 -16.29 11.21 2.66
CA PRO A 54 -16.27 12.43 1.86
C PRO A 54 -15.28 12.40 0.68
N LEU A 55 -14.49 11.34 0.53
CA LEU A 55 -13.45 11.27 -0.50
C LEU A 55 -14.02 11.08 -1.90
N THR A 56 -13.32 11.64 -2.88
CA THR A 56 -13.61 11.43 -4.29
C THR A 56 -12.57 10.49 -4.92
N ILE A 57 -12.87 9.92 -6.09
CA ILE A 57 -11.93 9.09 -6.87
C ILE A 57 -10.59 9.80 -7.05
N LYS A 58 -10.62 11.11 -7.36
CA LYS A 58 -9.42 11.92 -7.60
C LYS A 58 -8.53 12.02 -6.36
N ASP A 59 -9.12 12.00 -5.18
CA ASP A 59 -8.38 12.07 -3.92
C ASP A 59 -7.64 10.75 -3.63
N CYS A 60 -8.13 9.64 -4.17
CA CYS A 60 -7.70 8.29 -3.80
C CYS A 60 -6.87 7.58 -4.87
N THR A 61 -7.13 7.83 -6.17
CA THR A 61 -6.53 7.05 -7.26
C THR A 61 -5.26 7.68 -7.81
N TYR A 62 -4.42 6.83 -8.39
CA TYR A 62 -3.17 7.23 -9.04
C TYR A 62 -3.29 7.19 -10.56
N ARG A 63 -2.62 8.12 -11.25
CA ARG A 63 -2.52 8.11 -12.71
C ARG A 63 -1.70 6.92 -13.19
N ILE A 64 -2.02 6.42 -14.39
CA ILE A 64 -1.27 5.32 -15.02
C ILE A 64 0.13 5.73 -15.51
N TYR A 65 0.35 7.02 -15.75
CA TYR A 65 1.63 7.53 -16.22
C TYR A 65 2.71 7.45 -15.14
N ARG A 66 3.89 6.95 -15.48
CA ARG A 66 5.07 6.91 -14.60
C ARG A 66 5.86 8.21 -14.69
N ASP A 67 6.51 8.56 -13.59
CA ASP A 67 7.60 9.52 -13.59
C ASP A 67 8.91 8.75 -13.76
N THR A 68 9.47 8.80 -14.96
CA THR A 68 10.65 8.03 -15.33
C THR A 68 11.95 8.82 -15.25
N ARG A 69 11.93 10.06 -14.72
CA ARG A 69 13.11 10.93 -14.69
C ARG A 69 14.29 10.30 -13.96
N PHE A 70 14.04 9.69 -12.82
CA PHE A 70 15.06 9.09 -11.95
C PHE A 70 15.04 7.55 -11.97
N SER A 71 14.14 6.93 -12.73
CA SER A 71 14.03 5.47 -12.82
C SER A 71 14.99 4.90 -13.86
N LYS A 72 15.59 3.74 -13.57
CA LYS A 72 16.34 2.93 -14.54
C LYS A 72 15.39 2.38 -15.62
N ASP A 73 14.23 1.92 -15.23
CA ASP A 73 13.18 1.51 -16.16
C ASP A 73 12.47 2.73 -16.73
N LYS A 74 12.56 2.89 -18.05
CA LYS A 74 11.97 4.02 -18.81
C LYS A 74 10.58 3.71 -19.37
N SER A 75 9.96 2.61 -18.99
CA SER A 75 8.58 2.28 -19.35
C SER A 75 7.64 3.40 -18.95
N PRO A 76 6.85 3.98 -19.88
CA PRO A 76 6.10 5.20 -19.63
C PRO A 76 4.83 5.00 -18.79
N TYR A 77 4.37 3.76 -18.60
CA TYR A 77 3.11 3.47 -17.92
C TYR A 77 3.31 2.45 -16.80
N LYS A 78 2.50 2.58 -15.77
CA LYS A 78 2.35 1.57 -14.71
C LYS A 78 1.58 0.37 -15.27
N THR A 79 1.96 -0.83 -14.83
CA THR A 79 1.29 -2.08 -15.19
C THR A 79 0.27 -2.51 -14.13
N HIS A 80 -0.15 -1.56 -13.30
CA HIS A 80 -1.15 -1.74 -12.25
C HIS A 80 -2.02 -0.49 -12.08
N PHE A 81 -3.21 -0.68 -11.55
CA PHE A 81 -4.03 0.37 -10.96
C PHE A 81 -3.98 0.28 -9.44
N GLY A 82 -3.88 1.42 -8.77
CA GLY A 82 -3.87 1.51 -7.32
C GLY A 82 -4.83 2.57 -6.79
N VAL A 83 -5.38 2.32 -5.61
CA VAL A 83 -6.21 3.26 -4.85
C VAL A 83 -5.77 3.24 -3.39
N PHE A 84 -5.64 4.41 -2.78
CA PHE A 84 -5.36 4.59 -1.37
C PHE A 84 -6.42 5.47 -0.73
N LEU A 85 -7.12 4.91 0.22
CA LEU A 85 -8.25 5.53 0.93
C LEU A 85 -7.79 5.87 2.34
N ALA A 86 -7.52 7.15 2.60
CA ALA A 86 -7.08 7.63 3.90
C ALA A 86 -7.70 9.01 4.17
N LYS A 87 -7.83 9.38 5.42
CA LYS A 87 -8.27 10.73 5.82
C LYS A 87 -7.45 11.80 5.10
N GLY A 88 -8.11 12.68 4.35
CA GLY A 88 -7.44 13.70 3.53
C GLY A 88 -6.88 13.20 2.20
N GLY A 89 -7.14 11.93 1.82
CA GLY A 89 -6.79 11.34 0.52
C GLY A 89 -5.34 10.83 0.43
N LYS A 90 -4.94 10.37 -0.76
CA LYS A 90 -3.69 9.66 -1.04
C LYS A 90 -2.37 10.39 -0.77
N LYS A 91 -2.43 11.68 -0.42
CA LYS A 91 -1.25 12.48 -0.06
C LYS A 91 -1.15 12.72 1.44
N SER A 92 -2.11 12.24 2.20
CA SER A 92 -2.09 12.40 3.65
C SER A 92 -1.07 11.45 4.29
N MET A 93 -0.68 11.79 5.52
CA MET A 93 0.20 10.95 6.35
C MET A 93 -0.62 10.03 7.28
N HIS A 94 -1.94 9.97 7.11
CA HIS A 94 -2.79 9.10 7.90
C HIS A 94 -2.74 7.66 7.41
N ALA A 95 -2.95 6.72 8.32
CA ALA A 95 -3.22 5.33 7.98
C ALA A 95 -4.46 5.23 7.09
N GLY A 96 -4.51 4.21 6.24
CA GLY A 96 -5.61 4.02 5.32
C GLY A 96 -5.65 2.62 4.74
N TYR A 97 -6.44 2.47 3.70
CA TYR A 97 -6.68 1.20 2.99
C TYR A 97 -6.08 1.31 1.59
N TYR A 98 -5.19 0.41 1.27
CA TYR A 98 -4.59 0.35 -0.05
C TYR A 98 -5.05 -0.90 -0.80
N PHE A 99 -5.45 -0.69 -2.03
CA PHE A 99 -5.78 -1.78 -2.93
C PHE A 99 -5.15 -1.54 -4.30
N HIS A 100 -4.48 -2.56 -4.86
CA HIS A 100 -4.07 -2.52 -6.25
C HIS A 100 -4.29 -3.85 -6.97
N ILE A 101 -4.43 -3.73 -8.29
CA ILE A 101 -4.47 -4.85 -9.23
C ILE A 101 -3.46 -4.59 -10.35
N GLY A 102 -2.70 -5.59 -10.70
CA GLY A 102 -1.65 -5.51 -11.71
C GLY A 102 -1.61 -6.69 -12.66
N ALA A 103 -0.81 -6.55 -13.71
CA ALA A 103 -0.65 -7.56 -14.75
C ALA A 103 0.13 -8.80 -14.26
N GLY A 104 1.15 -8.58 -13.46
CA GLY A 104 2.06 -9.59 -12.97
C GLY A 104 2.98 -9.06 -11.88
N ASN A 105 4.01 -9.82 -11.54
CA ASN A 105 5.03 -9.38 -10.60
C ASN A 105 5.97 -8.38 -11.29
N SER A 106 6.08 -7.19 -10.72
CA SER A 106 7.05 -6.19 -11.15
C SER A 106 8.12 -6.01 -10.07
N SER A 107 9.25 -5.40 -10.45
CA SER A 107 10.29 -5.03 -9.49
C SER A 107 9.81 -3.99 -8.47
N GLU A 108 8.79 -3.23 -8.81
CA GLU A 108 8.20 -2.20 -7.94
C GLU A 108 7.19 -2.80 -6.95
N TYR A 109 6.48 -3.88 -7.38
CA TYR A 109 5.47 -4.55 -6.57
C TYR A 109 5.60 -6.06 -6.76
N PRO A 110 6.03 -6.80 -5.75
CA PRO A 110 6.28 -8.24 -5.85
C PRO A 110 5.00 -9.08 -6.05
N HIS A 111 3.83 -8.47 -5.85
CA HIS A 111 2.53 -9.13 -6.01
C HIS A 111 1.70 -8.47 -7.10
N ALA A 112 1.05 -9.29 -7.94
CA ALA A 112 0.14 -8.80 -8.97
C ALA A 112 -1.08 -8.07 -8.37
N HIS A 113 -1.53 -8.51 -7.20
CA HIS A 113 -2.65 -7.92 -6.47
C HIS A 113 -2.26 -7.76 -5.01
N MET A 114 -2.68 -6.64 -4.41
CA MET A 114 -2.41 -6.36 -3.00
C MET A 114 -3.61 -5.68 -2.36
N LEU A 115 -3.95 -6.13 -1.17
CA LEU A 115 -4.81 -5.44 -0.23
C LEU A 115 -3.98 -5.21 1.04
N ALA A 116 -3.89 -3.97 1.47
CA ALA A 116 -3.15 -3.59 2.66
C ALA A 116 -3.89 -2.53 3.45
N SER A 117 -3.62 -2.46 4.75
CA SER A 117 -4.14 -1.42 5.63
C SER A 117 -3.02 -0.93 6.54
N GLY A 118 -2.94 0.37 6.76
CA GLY A 118 -1.93 0.97 7.62
C GLY A 118 -1.40 2.29 7.07
N ASN A 119 -0.27 2.74 7.61
CA ASN A 119 0.45 3.90 7.09
C ASN A 119 1.67 3.44 6.31
N TYR A 120 1.81 3.98 5.12
CA TYR A 120 2.85 3.60 4.17
C TYR A 120 4.15 4.37 4.35
N CYS A 121 4.10 5.59 4.87
CA CYS A 121 5.24 6.50 4.99
C CYS A 121 5.18 7.28 6.30
N TYR A 122 5.66 6.69 7.38
CA TYR A 122 5.95 7.45 8.59
C TYR A 122 7.26 8.23 8.43
N ASP A 123 7.28 9.46 8.94
CA ASP A 123 8.56 10.13 9.21
C ASP A 123 9.16 9.58 10.53
N ASN A 124 10.46 9.79 10.75
CA ASN A 124 11.16 9.28 11.94
C ASN A 124 10.55 9.77 13.26
N LYS A 125 9.94 10.95 13.27
CA LYS A 125 9.27 11.49 14.45
C LYS A 125 7.99 10.71 14.76
N ALA A 126 7.19 10.41 13.73
CA ALA A 126 5.97 9.63 13.90
C ALA A 126 6.29 8.17 14.28
N ILE A 127 7.36 7.59 13.73
CA ILE A 127 7.85 6.26 14.12
C ILE A 127 8.23 6.26 15.59
N LYS A 128 8.99 7.24 16.07
CA LYS A 128 9.40 7.32 17.47
C LYS A 128 8.19 7.41 18.41
N ILE A 129 7.20 8.24 18.10
CA ILE A 129 5.96 8.34 18.88
C ILE A 129 5.23 6.98 18.91
N LEU A 130 5.13 6.32 17.75
CA LEU A 130 4.48 5.01 17.67
C LEU A 130 5.18 3.95 18.53
N HIS A 131 6.52 3.96 18.55
CA HIS A 131 7.29 3.05 19.40
C HIS A 131 7.08 3.34 20.89
N GLU A 132 7.08 4.61 21.28
CA GLU A 132 6.78 5.03 22.65
C GLU A 132 5.38 4.55 23.06
N ASP A 133 4.36 4.81 22.23
CA ASP A 133 2.98 4.38 22.48
C ASP A 133 2.87 2.84 22.60
N ILE A 134 3.54 2.08 21.71
CA ILE A 134 3.54 0.61 21.76
C ILE A 134 4.27 0.11 23.02
N SER A 135 5.39 0.74 23.37
CA SER A 135 6.15 0.38 24.58
C SER A 135 5.33 0.61 25.85
N ASP A 136 4.70 1.78 25.95
CA ASP A 136 3.94 2.18 27.14
C ASP A 136 2.65 1.35 27.30
N GLU A 137 2.01 0.97 26.19
CA GLU A 137 0.74 0.24 26.15
C GLU A 137 0.92 -1.21 25.67
N TRP A 138 2.09 -1.82 25.89
CA TRP A 138 2.43 -3.14 25.33
C TRP A 138 1.40 -4.24 25.67
N GLU A 139 0.91 -4.27 26.89
CA GLU A 139 -0.08 -5.29 27.30
C GLU A 139 -1.37 -5.15 26.50
N THR A 140 -1.87 -3.94 26.32
CA THR A 140 -3.04 -3.64 25.50
C THR A 140 -2.78 -3.96 24.02
N PHE A 141 -1.63 -3.58 23.49
CA PHE A 141 -1.25 -3.84 22.10
C PHE A 141 -1.11 -5.34 21.83
N SER A 142 -0.39 -6.07 22.67
CA SER A 142 -0.14 -7.51 22.48
C SER A 142 -1.40 -8.36 22.60
N THR A 143 -2.28 -8.03 23.53
CA THR A 143 -3.50 -8.83 23.79
C THR A 143 -4.66 -8.42 22.87
N SER A 144 -4.91 -7.12 22.72
CA SER A 144 -6.09 -6.61 22.03
C SER A 144 -5.88 -6.44 20.53
N ILE A 145 -4.66 -6.18 20.08
CA ILE A 145 -4.31 -5.98 18.69
C ILE A 145 -3.63 -7.21 18.11
N LEU A 146 -2.42 -7.56 18.56
CA LEU A 146 -1.70 -8.71 18.01
C LEU A 146 -2.44 -10.03 18.28
N GLY A 147 -3.03 -10.23 19.44
CA GLY A 147 -3.80 -11.43 19.77
C GLY A 147 -4.99 -11.67 18.84
N LYS A 148 -5.66 -10.60 18.40
CA LYS A 148 -6.76 -10.68 17.43
C LYS A 148 -6.27 -10.82 15.99
N VAL A 149 -5.19 -10.13 15.64
CA VAL A 149 -4.63 -10.09 14.29
C VAL A 149 -3.91 -11.40 13.96
N ASN A 150 -3.16 -11.98 14.90
CA ASN A 150 -2.39 -13.22 14.70
C ASN A 150 -3.25 -14.45 14.32
N SER A 151 -4.56 -14.40 14.49
CA SER A 151 -5.46 -15.44 13.98
C SER A 151 -5.65 -15.39 12.47
N LEU A 152 -5.42 -14.24 11.82
CA LEU A 152 -5.66 -13.97 10.41
C LEU A 152 -4.39 -13.60 9.64
N PHE A 153 -3.40 -13.02 10.31
CA PHE A 153 -2.19 -12.46 9.73
C PHE A 153 -0.97 -12.92 10.53
N SER A 154 0.16 -13.02 9.86
CA SER A 154 1.46 -13.20 10.51
C SER A 154 2.28 -11.91 10.36
N PRO A 155 3.02 -11.48 11.39
CA PRO A 155 3.96 -10.37 11.27
C PRO A 155 4.99 -10.68 10.16
N ASP A 156 5.26 -9.69 9.32
CA ASP A 156 6.35 -9.78 8.35
C ASP A 156 7.64 -9.27 9.01
N MET A 157 8.55 -10.19 9.27
CA MET A 157 9.84 -9.89 9.89
C MET A 157 10.95 -9.61 8.87
N GLU A 158 10.61 -9.56 7.56
CA GLU A 158 11.56 -9.15 6.54
C GLU A 158 11.88 -7.66 6.68
N GLY A 159 13.11 -7.32 7.00
CA GLY A 159 13.53 -5.95 7.26
C GLY A 159 13.55 -5.55 8.74
N ALA A 160 13.11 -6.43 9.65
CA ALA A 160 13.21 -6.16 11.08
C ALA A 160 14.63 -5.82 11.53
N LEU A 161 14.76 -4.91 12.47
CA LEU A 161 16.07 -4.49 13.00
C LEU A 161 16.84 -5.68 13.56
N LYS A 162 18.11 -5.79 13.19
CA LYS A 162 19.04 -6.80 13.74
C LYS A 162 19.51 -6.48 15.15
N ARG A 163 19.34 -5.25 15.60
CA ARG A 163 19.73 -4.77 16.92
C ARG A 163 18.67 -3.79 17.43
N VAL A 164 18.33 -3.96 18.67
CA VAL A 164 17.45 -3.04 19.39
C VAL A 164 18.13 -1.66 19.49
N PRO A 165 17.44 -0.56 19.21
CA PRO A 165 17.95 0.79 19.42
C PRO A 165 18.37 1.00 20.88
N ARG A 166 19.39 1.84 21.10
CA ARG A 166 20.00 2.04 22.45
C ARG A 166 19.02 2.55 23.51
N GLU A 167 17.90 3.10 23.09
CA GLU A 167 16.87 3.71 23.94
C GLU A 167 15.86 2.68 24.46
N TYR A 168 15.89 1.43 23.98
CA TYR A 168 14.93 0.38 24.30
C TYR A 168 15.59 -0.82 24.98
N ASP A 169 14.80 -1.55 25.79
CA ASP A 169 15.28 -2.77 26.46
C ASP A 169 15.42 -3.91 25.43
N PRO A 170 16.62 -4.47 25.22
CA PRO A 170 16.83 -5.55 24.26
C PRO A 170 16.11 -6.86 24.61
N ASN A 171 15.52 -6.96 25.79
CA ASN A 171 14.73 -8.11 26.23
C ASN A 171 13.22 -7.83 26.18
N ALA A 172 12.81 -6.63 25.78
CA ALA A 172 11.41 -6.28 25.72
C ALA A 172 10.75 -6.98 24.50
N PRO A 173 9.56 -7.55 24.68
CA PRO A 173 8.90 -8.37 23.66
C PRO A 173 8.41 -7.56 22.44
N TYR A 174 8.34 -6.23 22.53
CA TYR A 174 7.89 -5.34 21.46
C TYR A 174 8.98 -4.91 20.47
N ASP A 175 10.27 -5.07 20.84
CA ASP A 175 11.39 -4.59 20.02
C ASP A 175 11.63 -5.41 18.74
N ALA A 176 11.08 -6.63 18.70
CA ALA A 176 11.11 -7.47 17.51
C ALA A 176 10.25 -6.96 16.34
N TYR A 177 9.42 -5.95 16.57
CA TYR A 177 8.49 -5.41 15.57
C TYR A 177 8.92 -4.04 15.00
N ASP A 178 10.12 -3.58 15.36
CA ASP A 178 10.66 -2.32 14.85
C ASP A 178 11.38 -2.50 13.51
N GLU A 179 10.96 -1.74 12.49
CA GLU A 179 11.47 -1.79 11.13
C GLU A 179 12.15 -0.48 10.69
N SER A 180 12.82 0.23 11.55
CA SER A 180 13.53 1.44 11.13
C SER A 180 15.00 1.16 10.82
N ASP A 181 15.35 0.86 9.57
CA ASP A 181 16.72 1.00 9.07
C ASP A 181 16.82 2.29 8.23
N ASP A 182 17.87 3.08 8.50
CA ASP A 182 18.19 4.41 7.96
C ASP A 182 18.50 4.44 6.44
N THR A 183 18.20 3.37 5.72
CA THR A 183 18.38 3.35 4.26
C THR A 183 17.09 3.70 3.54
N GLN A 184 17.02 4.92 3.05
CA GLN A 184 15.96 5.55 2.24
C GLN A 184 15.50 4.78 0.98
N GLN A 185 15.57 3.46 0.91
CA GLN A 185 15.25 2.70 -0.31
C GLN A 185 14.19 1.61 -0.17
N ASN A 186 13.71 1.27 1.02
CA ASN A 186 12.70 0.22 1.18
C ASN A 186 11.50 0.68 2.00
N ALA A 187 10.68 1.52 1.40
CA ALA A 187 9.38 1.94 1.94
C ALA A 187 8.31 0.83 1.81
N ASN A 188 8.57 -0.38 2.28
CA ASN A 188 7.64 -1.50 2.18
C ASN A 188 7.40 -2.24 3.50
N SER A 189 7.95 -1.76 4.57
CA SER A 189 7.86 -2.39 5.87
C SER A 189 6.74 -1.76 6.69
N GLY A 190 5.98 -2.52 7.39
CA GLY A 190 4.85 -2.08 8.23
C GLY A 190 3.47 -2.51 7.74
N PHE A 191 3.37 -3.36 6.73
CA PHE A 191 2.11 -3.95 6.34
C PHE A 191 1.97 -5.39 6.85
N LEU A 192 0.90 -5.66 7.58
CA LEU A 192 0.45 -7.02 7.82
C LEU A 192 -0.01 -7.61 6.49
N LYS A 193 0.76 -8.54 5.94
CA LYS A 193 0.38 -9.23 4.70
C LYS A 193 -0.66 -10.31 5.01
N GLY A 194 -1.85 -10.17 4.46
CA GLY A 194 -2.86 -11.22 4.50
C GLY A 194 -2.43 -12.40 3.62
N VAL A 195 -2.30 -13.59 4.20
CA VAL A 195 -2.10 -14.83 3.45
C VAL A 195 -3.46 -15.27 2.93
N GLY A 196 -3.78 -14.93 1.68
CA GLY A 196 -4.91 -15.51 0.98
C GLY A 196 -4.66 -17.01 0.74
N ARG A 197 -5.50 -17.85 1.33
CA ARG A 197 -5.67 -19.24 0.92
C ARG A 197 -6.65 -19.32 -0.25
#